data_6cad2be90e2012b550a08154ba7344f3
#
_entry.id   6cad2be90e2012b550a08154ba7344f3
#
_cell.length_a   1.000
_cell.length_b   1.000
_cell.length_c   1.000
_cell.angle_alpha   90.00
_cell.angle_beta   90.00
_cell.angle_gamma   90.00
#
_symmetry.space_group_name_H-M   'P 1'
#
loop_
_entity.id
_entity.type
_entity.pdbx_description
1 polymer ?
#
loop_
_entity_poly.entity_id
_entity_poly.type
_entity_poly.pdbx_seq_one_letter_code
_entity_poly.pdbx_strand_id
1 'polypeptide(L)'
;MRETIALPVLAAVLLSACATTAPVAARPIDPYRDGEWIGQGISYGPHRDGQRPGGPSPTRAQMREDLLLLRGRWSLLRIYSADPVAENLLGLLRAEKLPFQVLLGAWIAPDAPQANREQVETAVRLARAYPDVVLGLCIGNETQVSWSDHKVPADVLVGLLREARRGTTLPVSTADDFGFWLEPRSDAVAREVDFIVLHVYAMWNGQPLDQALDFTRGKYDEVVRRHPGLPVVLGEAGWATAKHGEGEQATLIKGRPGEAEQKVFFDQFTAWVVQDRIVSTWFEAFDENWKGGPHPDEVEKHWGLWRADRTPKAAVAGK
;
A
#
# COMPACT_ATOMS: atom_id res chain seq x y z
N MET A 1 -54.71 -15.50 62.90
CA MET A 1 -54.57 -14.57 61.80
C MET A 1 -53.06 -14.25 61.64
N ARG A 2 -52.43 -14.76 60.60
CA ARG A 2 -51.02 -14.43 60.29
C ARG A 2 -51.06 -13.61 59.02
N GLU A 3 -50.65 -12.40 59.08
CA GLU A 3 -50.51 -11.50 57.91
C GLU A 3 -49.20 -11.81 57.19
N THR A 4 -49.32 -12.09 55.89
CA THR A 4 -48.18 -12.35 55.00
C THR A 4 -47.84 -10.99 54.34
N ILE A 5 -46.68 -10.46 54.66
CA ILE A 5 -46.16 -9.24 54.03
C ILE A 5 -45.45 -9.66 52.74
N ALA A 6 -45.97 -9.24 51.60
CA ALA A 6 -45.33 -9.42 50.29
C ALA A 6 -44.35 -8.25 50.03
N LEU A 7 -43.05 -8.53 49.84
CA LEU A 7 -42.06 -7.59 49.38
C LEU A 7 -42.11 -7.46 47.86
N PRO A 8 -42.03 -6.25 47.28
CA PRO A 8 -41.93 -6.09 45.85
C PRO A 8 -40.48 -6.36 45.39
N VAL A 9 -40.34 -7.23 44.39
CA VAL A 9 -39.09 -7.48 43.68
C VAL A 9 -38.88 -6.32 42.68
N LEU A 10 -37.87 -5.50 42.93
CA LEU A 10 -37.48 -4.43 42.04
C LEU A 10 -36.58 -5.08 40.92
N ALA A 11 -37.10 -5.21 39.71
CA ALA A 11 -36.33 -5.64 38.55
C ALA A 11 -35.49 -4.46 38.03
N ALA A 12 -34.18 -4.51 38.26
CA ALA A 12 -33.24 -3.56 37.68
C ALA A 12 -33.01 -3.91 36.20
N VAL A 13 -33.57 -3.11 35.29
CA VAL A 13 -33.26 -3.19 33.85
C VAL A 13 -31.86 -2.57 33.61
N LEU A 14 -30.86 -3.39 33.42
CA LEU A 14 -29.53 -2.95 32.93
C LEU A 14 -29.67 -2.53 31.48
N LEU A 15 -29.83 -1.25 31.20
CA LEU A 15 -29.63 -0.67 29.86
C LEU A 15 -28.13 -0.72 29.53
N SER A 16 -27.74 -1.71 28.74
CA SER A 16 -26.42 -1.79 28.12
C SER A 16 -26.33 -0.67 27.09
N ALA A 17 -25.76 0.47 27.44
CA ALA A 17 -25.47 1.54 26.51
C ALA A 17 -24.35 1.04 25.58
N CYS A 18 -24.71 0.66 24.35
CA CYS A 18 -23.72 0.59 23.25
C CYS A 18 -23.12 1.99 23.09
N ALA A 19 -21.95 2.19 23.66
CA ALA A 19 -21.16 3.39 23.41
C ALA A 19 -20.77 3.37 21.91
N THR A 20 -21.54 4.08 21.09
CA THR A 20 -21.11 4.45 19.75
C THR A 20 -19.95 5.41 19.94
N THR A 21 -18.72 4.90 19.83
CA THR A 21 -17.52 5.74 19.77
C THR A 21 -17.70 6.68 18.59
N ALA A 22 -17.67 7.99 18.87
CA ALA A 22 -17.69 9.01 17.82
C ALA A 22 -16.56 8.69 16.81
N PRO A 23 -16.80 8.88 15.50
CA PRO A 23 -15.76 8.68 14.50
C PRO A 23 -14.55 9.54 14.85
N VAL A 24 -13.38 8.93 14.92
CA VAL A 24 -12.13 9.67 15.14
C VAL A 24 -11.91 10.55 13.93
N ALA A 25 -11.71 11.86 14.15
CA ALA A 25 -11.47 12.81 13.07
C ALA A 25 -10.34 12.31 12.15
N ALA A 26 -10.58 12.28 10.84
CA ALA A 26 -9.59 11.87 9.87
C ALA A 26 -8.42 12.87 9.86
N ARG A 27 -7.20 12.35 9.78
CA ARG A 27 -5.98 13.14 9.66
C ARG A 27 -5.67 13.31 8.19
N PRO A 28 -5.46 14.55 7.73
CA PRO A 28 -5.20 14.76 6.30
C PRO A 28 -3.85 14.15 5.89
N ILE A 29 -3.84 13.40 4.79
CA ILE A 29 -2.59 13.13 4.07
C ILE A 29 -2.24 14.40 3.28
N ASP A 30 -1.07 14.98 3.54
CA ASP A 30 -0.62 16.20 2.89
C ASP A 30 0.41 15.90 1.80
N PRO A 31 0.03 15.89 0.51
CA PRO A 31 0.93 15.60 -0.60
C PRO A 31 1.73 16.83 -1.06
N TYR A 32 1.94 17.82 -0.19
CA TYR A 32 2.73 19.00 -0.51
C TYR A 32 3.91 19.15 0.46
N ARG A 33 5.03 19.61 -0.07
CA ARG A 33 6.21 20.02 0.70
C ARG A 33 6.75 21.30 0.11
N ASP A 34 6.95 22.31 0.95
CA ASP A 34 7.43 23.65 0.53
C ASP A 34 6.61 24.25 -0.62
N GLY A 35 5.31 23.92 -0.68
CA GLY A 35 4.38 24.37 -1.73
C GLY A 35 4.41 23.53 -3.01
N GLU A 36 5.33 22.55 -3.12
CA GLU A 36 5.42 21.65 -4.26
C GLU A 36 4.60 20.36 -4.02
N TRP A 37 3.92 19.91 -5.06
CA TRP A 37 3.21 18.63 -5.03
C TRP A 37 4.18 17.44 -5.15
N ILE A 38 4.12 16.53 -4.18
CA ILE A 38 5.01 15.36 -4.08
C ILE A 38 4.29 14.03 -4.32
N GLY A 39 3.06 14.07 -4.83
CA GLY A 39 2.22 12.88 -4.95
C GLY A 39 2.60 11.90 -6.05
N GLN A 40 3.60 12.19 -6.88
CA GLN A 40 4.13 11.24 -7.86
C GLN A 40 5.14 10.32 -7.18
N GLY A 41 4.71 9.09 -6.94
CA GLY A 41 5.48 8.09 -6.20
C GLY A 41 5.78 6.82 -6.98
N ILE A 42 6.57 5.97 -6.34
CA ILE A 42 6.93 4.64 -6.84
C ILE A 42 7.01 3.65 -5.68
N SER A 43 6.55 2.43 -5.90
CA SER A 43 6.77 1.30 -4.98
C SER A 43 8.23 0.89 -5.02
N TYR A 44 8.86 0.80 -3.86
CA TYR A 44 10.29 0.56 -3.74
C TYR A 44 10.58 -0.68 -2.91
N GLY A 45 11.07 -1.72 -3.59
CA GLY A 45 11.74 -2.88 -3.00
C GLY A 45 13.25 -2.76 -3.24
N PRO A 46 14.09 -2.69 -2.19
CA PRO A 46 15.54 -2.49 -2.34
C PRO A 46 16.31 -3.77 -2.64
N HIS A 47 15.63 -4.92 -2.71
CA HIS A 47 16.27 -6.22 -2.79
C HIS A 47 16.85 -6.47 -4.19
N ARG A 48 18.10 -6.91 -4.23
CA ARG A 48 18.80 -7.35 -5.43
C ARG A 48 18.84 -8.88 -5.51
N ASP A 49 19.39 -9.43 -6.57
CA ASP A 49 19.57 -10.88 -6.70
C ASP A 49 20.26 -11.46 -5.46
N GLY A 50 19.70 -12.55 -4.95
CA GLY A 50 20.12 -13.20 -3.72
C GLY A 50 19.65 -12.52 -2.43
N GLN A 51 18.98 -11.37 -2.51
CA GLN A 51 18.37 -10.68 -1.37
C GLN A 51 16.84 -10.85 -1.39
N ARG A 52 16.22 -10.81 -0.20
CA ARG A 52 14.76 -10.90 -0.04
C ARG A 52 14.34 -10.48 1.37
N PRO A 53 13.08 -10.14 1.60
CA PRO A 53 12.53 -9.97 2.95
C PRO A 53 12.79 -11.19 3.82
N GLY A 54 13.27 -10.97 5.06
CA GLY A 54 13.62 -12.06 5.99
C GLY A 54 14.88 -12.85 5.62
N GLY A 55 15.60 -12.47 4.55
CA GLY A 55 16.87 -13.06 4.12
C GLY A 55 18.02 -12.06 4.13
N PRO A 56 19.03 -12.25 3.27
CA PRO A 56 20.11 -11.27 3.11
C PRO A 56 19.53 -9.89 2.77
N SER A 57 19.91 -8.88 3.56
CA SER A 57 19.38 -7.53 3.45
C SER A 57 20.22 -6.68 2.49
N PRO A 58 19.60 -5.70 1.80
CA PRO A 58 20.33 -4.71 1.01
C PRO A 58 21.20 -3.84 1.90
N THR A 59 22.37 -3.47 1.39
CA THR A 59 23.28 -2.56 2.10
C THR A 59 22.84 -1.11 1.94
N ARG A 60 23.28 -0.25 2.86
CA ARG A 60 23.05 1.20 2.78
C ARG A 60 23.58 1.79 1.47
N ALA A 61 24.74 1.30 0.97
CA ALA A 61 25.31 1.73 -0.31
C ALA A 61 24.41 1.37 -1.49
N GLN A 62 23.87 0.16 -1.53
CA GLN A 62 22.91 -0.28 -2.54
C GLN A 62 21.63 0.55 -2.53
N MET A 63 21.05 0.80 -1.35
CA MET A 63 19.88 1.68 -1.23
C MET A 63 20.19 3.10 -1.72
N ARG A 64 21.38 3.62 -1.42
CA ARG A 64 21.80 4.94 -1.89
C ARG A 64 21.90 5.01 -3.43
N GLU A 65 22.45 3.99 -4.07
CA GLU A 65 22.49 3.89 -5.54
C GLU A 65 21.06 3.93 -6.11
N ASP A 66 20.16 3.12 -5.57
CA ASP A 66 18.76 3.07 -6.00
C ASP A 66 18.08 4.45 -5.86
N LEU A 67 18.24 5.11 -4.71
CA LEU A 67 17.66 6.43 -4.46
C LEU A 67 18.20 7.51 -5.42
N LEU A 68 19.46 7.41 -5.81
CA LEU A 68 20.03 8.33 -6.80
C LEU A 68 19.45 8.10 -8.21
N LEU A 69 19.09 6.86 -8.57
CA LEU A 69 18.37 6.56 -9.82
C LEU A 69 16.94 7.11 -9.80
N LEU A 70 16.28 7.04 -8.65
CA LEU A 70 14.88 7.46 -8.50
C LEU A 70 14.73 8.98 -8.34
N ARG A 71 15.77 9.66 -7.82
CA ARG A 71 15.76 11.09 -7.56
C ARG A 71 15.51 11.91 -8.84
N GLY A 72 14.67 12.93 -8.73
CA GLY A 72 14.34 13.86 -9.82
C GLY A 72 13.14 13.42 -10.67
N ARG A 73 12.65 12.19 -10.47
CA ARG A 73 11.41 11.71 -11.10
C ARG A 73 10.29 11.47 -10.11
N TRP A 74 10.63 11.00 -8.91
CA TRP A 74 9.69 10.71 -7.84
C TRP A 74 10.07 11.45 -6.58
N SER A 75 9.07 11.81 -5.83
CA SER A 75 9.20 12.46 -4.52
C SER A 75 8.57 11.64 -3.40
N LEU A 76 7.86 10.55 -3.75
CA LEU A 76 7.21 9.64 -2.82
C LEU A 76 7.67 8.21 -3.07
N LEU A 77 8.08 7.53 -2.01
CA LEU A 77 8.35 6.09 -2.00
C LEU A 77 7.27 5.37 -1.21
N ARG A 78 6.81 4.24 -1.70
CA ARG A 78 6.01 3.30 -0.93
C ARG A 78 6.83 2.08 -0.61
N ILE A 79 6.94 1.72 0.68
CA ILE A 79 7.59 0.51 1.17
C ILE A 79 6.61 -0.31 2.02
N TYR A 80 6.83 -1.62 2.12
CA TYR A 80 5.80 -2.57 2.51
C TYR A 80 5.90 -3.07 3.95
N SER A 81 7.08 -2.94 4.59
CA SER A 81 7.31 -3.44 5.93
C SER A 81 8.04 -2.42 6.80
N ALA A 82 7.78 -2.48 8.11
CA ALA A 82 8.49 -1.73 9.12
C ALA A 82 9.52 -2.67 9.78
N ASP A 83 10.73 -2.64 9.26
CA ASP A 83 11.83 -3.54 9.62
C ASP A 83 13.17 -2.78 9.64
N PRO A 84 14.31 -3.45 9.94
CA PRO A 84 15.61 -2.80 9.90
C PRO A 84 16.00 -2.21 8.55
N VAL A 85 15.48 -2.73 7.45
CA VAL A 85 15.71 -2.17 6.09
C VAL A 85 15.00 -0.82 5.96
N ALA A 86 13.75 -0.75 6.39
CA ALA A 86 12.98 0.50 6.43
C ALA A 86 13.68 1.56 7.32
N GLU A 87 14.15 1.17 8.51
CA GLU A 87 14.85 2.09 9.41
C GLU A 87 16.14 2.62 8.79
N ASN A 88 16.92 1.76 8.13
CA ASN A 88 18.13 2.16 7.40
C ASN A 88 17.80 3.12 6.23
N LEU A 89 16.72 2.86 5.50
CA LEU A 89 16.24 3.74 4.43
C LEU A 89 15.87 5.14 4.96
N LEU A 90 15.01 5.20 5.98
CA LEU A 90 14.59 6.47 6.57
C LEU A 90 15.77 7.26 7.12
N GLY A 91 16.70 6.58 7.81
CA GLY A 91 17.94 7.17 8.29
C GLY A 91 18.85 7.69 7.18
N LEU A 92 18.88 7.01 6.02
CA LEU A 92 19.64 7.45 4.85
C LEU A 92 19.00 8.70 4.22
N LEU A 93 17.69 8.67 4.01
CA LEU A 93 16.94 9.79 3.44
C LEU A 93 17.16 11.09 4.23
N ARG A 94 17.06 11.00 5.56
CA ARG A 94 17.27 12.15 6.45
C ARG A 94 18.72 12.62 6.47
N ALA A 95 19.68 11.69 6.62
CA ALA A 95 21.10 12.01 6.75
C ALA A 95 21.66 12.69 5.49
N GLU A 96 21.23 12.24 4.31
CA GLU A 96 21.68 12.81 3.03
C GLU A 96 20.71 13.87 2.46
N LYS A 97 19.64 14.21 3.20
CA LYS A 97 18.61 15.16 2.77
C LYS A 97 18.06 14.85 1.37
N LEU A 98 17.82 13.58 1.11
CA LEU A 98 17.25 13.16 -0.16
C LEU A 98 15.76 13.55 -0.23
N PRO A 99 15.26 14.08 -1.36
CA PRO A 99 13.94 14.69 -1.45
C PRO A 99 12.81 13.68 -1.60
N PHE A 100 12.75 12.70 -0.71
CA PHE A 100 11.69 11.70 -0.69
C PHE A 100 10.88 11.75 0.59
N GLN A 101 9.58 11.61 0.45
CA GLN A 101 8.67 11.20 1.51
C GLN A 101 8.38 9.71 1.38
N VAL A 102 7.96 9.07 2.47
CA VAL A 102 7.73 7.63 2.51
C VAL A 102 6.32 7.32 3.02
N LEU A 103 5.55 6.58 2.23
CA LEU A 103 4.38 5.84 2.71
C LEU A 103 4.91 4.52 3.29
N LEU A 104 4.96 4.45 4.62
CA LEU A 104 5.59 3.36 5.35
C LEU A 104 4.59 2.23 5.63
N GLY A 105 4.85 1.06 5.08
CA GLY A 105 4.08 -0.15 5.31
C GLY A 105 4.38 -0.82 6.66
N ALA A 106 3.40 -1.54 7.18
CA ALA A 106 3.55 -2.58 8.19
C ALA A 106 2.97 -3.87 7.63
N TRP A 107 3.81 -4.88 7.41
CA TRP A 107 3.39 -6.14 6.82
C TRP A 107 2.55 -6.95 7.79
N ILE A 108 1.33 -7.29 7.39
CA ILE A 108 0.40 -8.10 8.18
C ILE A 108 0.20 -9.45 7.48
N ALA A 109 0.37 -10.53 8.22
CA ALA A 109 0.26 -11.90 7.73
C ALA A 109 -0.76 -12.69 8.55
N PRO A 110 -1.41 -13.72 7.96
CA PRO A 110 -2.28 -14.63 8.70
C PRO A 110 -1.48 -15.39 9.77
N ASP A 111 -2.17 -15.81 10.83
CA ASP A 111 -1.64 -16.66 11.89
C ASP A 111 -0.34 -16.16 12.58
N ALA A 112 -0.04 -14.87 12.46
CA ALA A 112 1.17 -14.25 12.97
C ALA A 112 0.89 -13.06 13.94
N PRO A 113 0.06 -13.21 14.98
CA PRO A 113 -0.42 -12.08 15.78
C PRO A 113 0.70 -11.32 16.49
N GLN A 114 1.78 -12.00 16.87
CA GLN A 114 2.94 -11.38 17.52
C GLN A 114 3.73 -10.54 16.49
N ALA A 115 4.07 -11.12 15.35
CA ALA A 115 4.80 -10.43 14.29
C ALA A 115 4.00 -9.24 13.74
N ASN A 116 2.68 -9.37 13.59
CA ASN A 116 1.80 -8.29 13.17
C ASN A 116 1.85 -7.10 14.14
N ARG A 117 1.82 -7.33 15.45
CA ARG A 117 1.97 -6.26 16.45
C ARG A 117 3.35 -5.62 16.38
N GLU A 118 4.41 -6.41 16.30
CA GLU A 118 5.78 -5.90 16.16
C GLU A 118 5.97 -5.01 14.93
N GLN A 119 5.32 -5.36 13.80
CA GLN A 119 5.30 -4.52 12.60
C GLN A 119 4.61 -3.18 12.87
N VAL A 120 3.44 -3.18 13.52
CA VAL A 120 2.71 -1.95 13.86
C VAL A 120 3.47 -1.09 14.86
N GLU A 121 4.00 -1.68 15.93
CA GLU A 121 4.81 -0.96 16.93
C GLU A 121 6.05 -0.34 16.31
N THR A 122 6.72 -1.08 15.41
CA THR A 122 7.90 -0.58 14.70
C THR A 122 7.52 0.55 13.74
N ALA A 123 6.44 0.40 12.97
CA ALA A 123 5.96 1.46 12.07
C ALA A 123 5.65 2.75 12.84
N VAL A 124 4.96 2.64 13.98
CA VAL A 124 4.67 3.77 14.87
C VAL A 124 5.95 4.40 15.43
N ARG A 125 6.91 3.59 15.88
CA ARG A 125 8.19 4.07 16.37
C ARG A 125 8.95 4.83 15.29
N LEU A 126 9.01 4.29 14.08
CA LEU A 126 9.66 4.92 12.93
C LEU A 126 8.97 6.21 12.50
N ALA A 127 7.63 6.23 12.47
CA ALA A 127 6.85 7.43 12.17
C ALA A 127 7.13 8.57 13.16
N ARG A 128 7.27 8.25 14.43
CA ARG A 128 7.65 9.22 15.48
C ARG A 128 9.10 9.67 15.38
N ALA A 129 10.00 8.75 15.00
CA ALA A 129 11.42 9.05 14.86
C ALA A 129 11.72 9.89 13.61
N TYR A 130 10.93 9.72 12.52
CA TYR A 130 11.15 10.34 11.21
C TYR A 130 9.90 11.08 10.68
N PRO A 131 9.27 12.00 11.45
CA PRO A 131 8.03 12.66 11.06
C PRO A 131 8.20 13.62 9.88
N ASP A 132 9.44 14.01 9.57
CA ASP A 132 9.85 14.84 8.43
C ASP A 132 10.03 14.02 7.14
N VAL A 133 10.13 12.67 7.23
CA VAL A 133 10.33 11.77 6.10
C VAL A 133 9.10 10.89 5.86
N VAL A 134 8.41 10.43 6.92
CA VAL A 134 7.24 9.57 6.80
C VAL A 134 6.00 10.42 6.53
N LEU A 135 5.35 10.19 5.38
CA LEU A 135 4.12 10.86 4.97
C LEU A 135 2.88 10.28 5.70
N GLY A 136 2.86 8.99 5.89
CA GLY A 136 1.79 8.25 6.53
C GLY A 136 2.11 6.77 6.68
N LEU A 137 1.27 6.04 7.40
CA LEU A 137 1.38 4.61 7.62
C LEU A 137 0.35 3.83 6.80
N CYS A 138 0.76 2.67 6.29
CA CYS A 138 -0.09 1.73 5.59
C CYS A 138 -0.02 0.36 6.30
N ILE A 139 -1.05 0.02 7.08
CA ILE A 139 -1.10 -1.19 7.91
C ILE A 139 -1.77 -2.31 7.13
N GLY A 140 -1.01 -3.31 6.74
CA GLY A 140 -1.46 -4.41 5.87
C GLY A 140 -1.44 -4.06 4.39
N ASN A 141 -1.31 -5.12 3.58
CA ASN A 141 -1.31 -5.08 2.13
C ASN A 141 -2.15 -6.23 1.62
N GLU A 142 -3.26 -5.93 0.91
CA GLU A 142 -4.17 -6.94 0.32
C GLU A 142 -4.64 -7.98 1.34
N THR A 143 -5.01 -7.50 2.52
CA THR A 143 -5.40 -8.36 3.64
C THR A 143 -6.87 -8.75 3.64
N GLN A 144 -7.69 -8.20 2.73
CA GLN A 144 -9.14 -8.42 2.72
C GLN A 144 -9.66 -9.11 1.44
N VAL A 145 -8.88 -9.16 0.37
CA VAL A 145 -9.27 -9.87 -0.85
C VAL A 145 -9.13 -11.37 -0.71
N SER A 146 -10.01 -12.13 -1.40
CA SER A 146 -10.14 -13.58 -1.22
C SER A 146 -8.96 -14.38 -1.79
N TRP A 147 -8.30 -13.84 -2.77
CA TRP A 147 -7.19 -14.47 -3.50
C TRP A 147 -5.82 -14.23 -2.83
N SER A 148 -5.73 -13.33 -1.85
CA SER A 148 -4.46 -13.02 -1.19
C SER A 148 -4.07 -14.05 -0.14
N ASP A 149 -2.80 -14.46 -0.15
CA ASP A 149 -2.18 -15.28 0.90
C ASP A 149 -1.97 -14.50 2.21
N HIS A 150 -2.19 -13.16 2.20
CA HIS A 150 -2.01 -12.28 3.36
C HIS A 150 -3.34 -11.97 4.07
N LYS A 151 -4.39 -12.69 3.74
CA LYS A 151 -5.73 -12.45 4.27
C LYS A 151 -5.81 -12.67 5.77
N VAL A 152 -6.31 -11.64 6.46
CA VAL A 152 -6.65 -11.71 7.90
C VAL A 152 -8.11 -11.35 8.12
N PRO A 153 -8.72 -11.75 9.26
CA PRO A 153 -10.05 -11.29 9.65
C PRO A 153 -10.11 -9.76 9.74
N ALA A 154 -11.22 -9.17 9.31
CA ALA A 154 -11.37 -7.70 9.27
C ALA A 154 -11.27 -7.06 10.66
N ASP A 155 -11.74 -7.73 11.70
CA ASP A 155 -11.62 -7.27 13.10
C ASP A 155 -10.17 -7.26 13.59
N VAL A 156 -9.33 -8.18 13.14
CA VAL A 156 -7.87 -8.17 13.40
C VAL A 156 -7.24 -6.94 12.74
N LEU A 157 -7.52 -6.69 11.46
CA LEU A 157 -7.02 -5.51 10.76
C LEU A 157 -7.48 -4.21 11.44
N VAL A 158 -8.77 -4.11 11.77
CA VAL A 158 -9.35 -2.95 12.49
C VAL A 158 -8.66 -2.74 13.84
N GLY A 159 -8.38 -3.81 14.57
CA GLY A 159 -7.64 -3.74 15.85
C GLY A 159 -6.25 -3.10 15.67
N LEU A 160 -5.51 -3.54 14.65
CA LEU A 160 -4.16 -3.05 14.32
C LEU A 160 -4.18 -1.60 13.80
N LEU A 161 -5.17 -1.22 12.99
CA LEU A 161 -5.37 0.16 12.54
C LEU A 161 -5.59 1.10 13.72
N ARG A 162 -6.48 0.73 14.66
CA ARG A 162 -6.72 1.49 15.89
C ARG A 162 -5.47 1.62 16.75
N GLU A 163 -4.66 0.56 16.85
CA GLU A 163 -3.38 0.58 17.56
C GLU A 163 -2.42 1.57 16.93
N ALA A 164 -2.20 1.50 15.62
CA ALA A 164 -1.37 2.44 14.89
C ALA A 164 -1.85 3.89 15.07
N ARG A 165 -3.16 4.14 14.93
CA ARG A 165 -3.74 5.48 15.08
C ARG A 165 -3.54 6.06 16.48
N ARG A 166 -3.59 5.26 17.54
CA ARG A 166 -3.26 5.72 18.90
C ARG A 166 -1.78 6.03 19.08
N GLY A 167 -0.95 5.39 18.29
CA GLY A 167 0.50 5.47 18.41
C GLY A 167 1.15 6.65 17.68
N THR A 168 0.52 7.27 16.70
CA THR A 168 1.10 8.36 15.91
C THR A 168 0.09 9.47 15.62
N THR A 169 0.60 10.66 15.27
CA THR A 169 -0.20 11.78 14.77
C THR A 169 -0.25 11.81 13.23
N LEU A 170 0.59 11.02 12.56
CA LEU A 170 0.56 10.89 11.10
C LEU A 170 -0.69 10.13 10.63
N PRO A 171 -1.16 10.36 9.40
CA PRO A 171 -2.29 9.64 8.85
C PRO A 171 -1.99 8.15 8.69
N VAL A 172 -3.02 7.33 8.93
CA VAL A 172 -2.95 5.85 8.92
C VAL A 172 -3.97 5.29 7.96
N SER A 173 -3.59 4.33 7.15
CA SER A 173 -4.40 3.63 6.18
C SER A 173 -4.09 2.14 6.14
N THR A 174 -4.76 1.44 5.24
CA THR A 174 -4.45 0.09 4.75
C THR A 174 -4.56 0.07 3.23
N ALA A 175 -3.86 -0.86 2.60
CA ALA A 175 -3.88 -1.04 1.15
C ALA A 175 -4.66 -2.30 0.77
N ASP A 176 -5.57 -2.16 -0.21
CA ASP A 176 -6.28 -3.30 -0.77
C ASP A 176 -6.75 -3.02 -2.20
N ASP A 177 -7.18 -4.08 -2.90
CA ASP A 177 -7.71 -4.01 -4.26
C ASP A 177 -9.07 -3.31 -4.33
N PHE A 178 -9.41 -2.74 -5.49
CA PHE A 178 -10.71 -2.11 -5.74
C PHE A 178 -11.88 -3.06 -5.48
N GLY A 179 -11.70 -4.36 -5.69
CA GLY A 179 -12.73 -5.37 -5.40
C GLY A 179 -13.16 -5.35 -3.94
N PHE A 180 -12.22 -5.18 -3.01
CA PHE A 180 -12.56 -4.99 -1.59
C PHE A 180 -13.20 -3.63 -1.33
N TRP A 181 -12.59 -2.53 -1.81
CA TRP A 181 -13.05 -1.18 -1.49
C TRP A 181 -14.45 -0.87 -2.02
N LEU A 182 -14.89 -1.55 -3.08
CA LEU A 182 -16.24 -1.40 -3.62
C LEU A 182 -17.31 -2.24 -2.90
N GLU A 183 -16.92 -3.22 -2.10
CA GLU A 183 -17.86 -4.05 -1.35
C GLU A 183 -18.38 -3.37 -0.06
N PRO A 184 -19.61 -3.65 0.39
CA PRO A 184 -20.15 -3.11 1.64
C PRO A 184 -19.32 -3.44 2.90
N ARG A 185 -18.59 -4.57 2.90
CA ARG A 185 -17.74 -4.96 4.04
C ARG A 185 -16.55 -4.02 4.23
N SER A 186 -16.16 -3.25 3.22
CA SER A 186 -15.10 -2.25 3.36
C SER A 186 -15.47 -1.09 4.30
N ASP A 187 -16.76 -0.85 4.54
CA ASP A 187 -17.22 0.24 5.40
C ASP A 187 -16.68 0.17 6.84
N ALA A 188 -16.47 -1.04 7.34
CA ALA A 188 -15.91 -1.25 8.67
C ALA A 188 -14.43 -0.77 8.74
N VAL A 189 -13.66 -1.03 7.71
CA VAL A 189 -12.25 -0.61 7.60
C VAL A 189 -12.16 0.86 7.24
N ALA A 190 -13.02 1.35 6.32
CA ALA A 190 -13.06 2.75 5.89
C ALA A 190 -13.28 3.73 7.06
N ARG A 191 -14.01 3.31 8.11
CA ARG A 191 -14.20 4.13 9.33
C ARG A 191 -12.95 4.25 10.21
N GLU A 192 -11.96 3.40 9.99
CA GLU A 192 -10.75 3.34 10.82
C GLU A 192 -9.50 3.87 10.11
N VAL A 193 -9.62 4.32 8.86
CA VAL A 193 -8.51 4.87 8.09
C VAL A 193 -8.67 6.38 7.87
N ASP A 194 -7.56 7.07 7.65
CA ASP A 194 -7.53 8.50 7.35
C ASP A 194 -7.60 8.76 5.85
N PHE A 195 -7.22 7.79 5.03
CA PHE A 195 -7.27 7.77 3.57
C PHE A 195 -7.32 6.33 3.08
N ILE A 196 -7.65 6.11 1.82
CA ILE A 196 -7.63 4.79 1.17
C ILE A 196 -6.33 4.63 0.40
N VAL A 197 -5.69 3.46 0.49
CA VAL A 197 -4.64 3.04 -0.46
C VAL A 197 -5.25 1.97 -1.35
N LEU A 198 -5.39 2.32 -2.63
CA LEU A 198 -6.11 1.55 -3.64
C LEU A 198 -5.15 0.84 -4.59
N HIS A 199 -5.37 -0.43 -4.87
CA HIS A 199 -4.67 -1.15 -5.93
C HIS A 199 -5.58 -1.37 -7.13
N VAL A 200 -5.06 -1.13 -8.33
CA VAL A 200 -5.78 -1.36 -9.60
C VAL A 200 -4.84 -1.91 -10.65
N TYR A 201 -4.90 -3.20 -10.88
CA TYR A 201 -4.11 -3.87 -11.90
C TYR A 201 -4.95 -4.19 -13.14
N ALA A 202 -4.94 -3.30 -14.15
CA ALA A 202 -5.63 -3.53 -15.42
C ALA A 202 -5.18 -4.85 -16.09
N MET A 203 -3.87 -5.14 -16.03
CA MET A 203 -3.29 -6.34 -16.62
C MET A 203 -3.83 -7.62 -15.99
N TRP A 204 -3.86 -7.73 -14.64
CA TRP A 204 -4.44 -8.87 -13.92
C TRP A 204 -5.95 -9.00 -14.14
N ASN A 205 -6.63 -7.90 -14.44
CA ASN A 205 -8.06 -7.89 -14.75
C ASN A 205 -8.35 -8.09 -16.25
N GLY A 206 -7.40 -8.65 -16.99
CA GLY A 206 -7.59 -9.07 -18.38
C GLY A 206 -7.77 -7.92 -19.36
N GLN A 207 -7.40 -6.69 -19.01
CA GLN A 207 -7.56 -5.55 -19.90
C GLN A 207 -6.45 -5.54 -20.96
N PRO A 208 -6.79 -5.30 -22.22
CA PRO A 208 -5.81 -4.99 -23.24
C PRO A 208 -5.22 -3.59 -22.99
N LEU A 209 -4.03 -3.34 -23.55
CA LEU A 209 -3.27 -2.11 -23.27
C LEU A 209 -4.04 -0.81 -23.57
N ASP A 210 -4.79 -0.79 -24.65
CA ASP A 210 -5.60 0.36 -25.10
C ASP A 210 -6.80 0.68 -24.19
N GLN A 211 -7.18 -0.25 -23.31
CA GLN A 211 -8.25 -0.06 -22.31
C GLN A 211 -7.70 0.09 -20.88
N ALA A 212 -6.41 -0.12 -20.68
CA ALA A 212 -5.81 -0.23 -19.35
C ALA A 212 -5.95 1.07 -18.54
N LEU A 213 -5.70 2.22 -19.14
CA LEU A 213 -5.84 3.49 -18.44
C LEU A 213 -7.29 3.80 -18.09
N ASP A 214 -8.23 3.62 -19.01
CA ASP A 214 -9.65 3.88 -18.77
C ASP A 214 -10.22 2.96 -17.70
N PHE A 215 -9.81 1.69 -17.68
CA PHE A 215 -10.14 0.76 -16.60
C PHE A 215 -9.60 1.27 -15.25
N THR A 216 -8.32 1.66 -15.19
CA THR A 216 -7.69 2.12 -13.95
C THR A 216 -8.37 3.38 -13.41
N ARG A 217 -8.66 4.36 -14.28
CA ARG A 217 -9.40 5.59 -13.94
C ARG A 217 -10.81 5.27 -13.47
N GLY A 218 -11.52 4.41 -14.21
CA GLY A 218 -12.86 4.01 -13.85
C GLY A 218 -12.96 3.41 -12.45
N LYS A 219 -12.04 2.50 -12.08
CA LYS A 219 -11.98 1.89 -10.75
C LYS A 219 -11.58 2.90 -9.66
N TYR A 220 -10.65 3.78 -9.93
CA TYR A 220 -10.30 4.88 -9.03
C TYR A 220 -11.54 5.76 -8.74
N ASP A 221 -12.24 6.21 -9.78
CA ASP A 221 -13.42 7.06 -9.66
C ASP A 221 -14.59 6.35 -8.94
N GLU A 222 -14.75 5.03 -9.16
CA GLU A 222 -15.74 4.22 -8.45
C GLU A 222 -15.47 4.21 -6.94
N VAL A 223 -14.20 4.01 -6.53
CA VAL A 223 -13.82 4.00 -5.10
C VAL A 223 -13.96 5.38 -4.48
N VAL A 224 -13.56 6.45 -5.18
CA VAL A 224 -13.76 7.84 -4.71
C VAL A 224 -15.26 8.12 -4.46
N ARG A 225 -16.14 7.71 -5.39
CA ARG A 225 -17.60 7.87 -5.22
C ARG A 225 -18.16 7.00 -4.09
N ARG A 226 -17.60 5.82 -3.88
CA ARG A 226 -18.05 4.87 -2.85
C ARG A 226 -17.72 5.33 -1.43
N HIS A 227 -16.60 6.04 -1.26
CA HIS A 227 -16.10 6.52 0.03
C HIS A 227 -15.95 8.05 0.06
N PRO A 228 -17.05 8.80 -0.03
CA PRO A 228 -16.98 10.25 -0.05
C PRO A 228 -16.37 10.80 1.24
N GLY A 229 -15.41 11.72 1.08
CA GLY A 229 -14.72 12.35 2.21
C GLY A 229 -13.44 11.64 2.66
N LEU A 230 -13.12 10.46 2.14
CA LEU A 230 -11.80 9.86 2.30
C LEU A 230 -10.93 10.14 1.08
N PRO A 231 -9.73 10.74 1.25
CA PRO A 231 -8.76 10.82 0.16
C PRO A 231 -8.39 9.43 -0.35
N VAL A 232 -8.22 9.27 -1.65
CA VAL A 232 -7.78 8.01 -2.27
C VAL A 232 -6.39 8.18 -2.85
N VAL A 233 -5.45 7.39 -2.36
CA VAL A 233 -4.10 7.22 -2.91
C VAL A 233 -4.12 5.98 -3.80
N LEU A 234 -3.69 6.11 -5.05
CA LEU A 234 -3.53 4.97 -5.94
C LEU A 234 -2.19 4.27 -5.63
N GLY A 235 -2.24 3.32 -4.69
CA GLY A 235 -1.07 2.69 -4.09
C GLY A 235 -0.34 1.72 -5.00
N GLU A 236 -1.06 1.09 -5.94
CA GLU A 236 -0.45 0.24 -6.96
C GLU A 236 -1.23 0.31 -8.27
N ALA A 237 -0.48 0.52 -9.34
CA ALA A 237 -0.85 0.28 -10.72
C ALA A 237 0.44 0.03 -11.51
N GLY A 238 0.42 -0.86 -12.47
CA GLY A 238 1.62 -1.22 -13.22
C GLY A 238 1.31 -2.05 -14.47
N TRP A 239 2.35 -2.34 -15.23
CA TRP A 239 2.32 -3.24 -16.38
C TRP A 239 3.58 -4.09 -16.42
N ALA A 240 3.43 -5.41 -16.35
CA ALA A 240 4.56 -6.33 -16.34
C ALA A 240 5.19 -6.48 -17.74
N THR A 241 6.49 -6.74 -17.78
CA THR A 241 7.25 -6.89 -19.03
C THR A 241 7.42 -8.33 -19.48
N ALA A 242 7.13 -9.31 -18.62
CA ALA A 242 7.10 -10.73 -18.97
C ALA A 242 6.01 -11.47 -18.17
N LYS A 243 5.59 -12.61 -18.67
CA LYS A 243 4.77 -13.63 -17.99
C LYS A 243 5.01 -14.98 -18.67
N HIS A 244 4.78 -16.09 -17.97
CA HIS A 244 4.76 -17.41 -18.59
C HIS A 244 3.35 -17.91 -18.93
N GLY A 245 3.28 -19.05 -19.60
CA GLY A 245 2.03 -19.62 -20.15
C GLY A 245 1.30 -20.59 -19.21
N GLU A 246 1.55 -20.56 -17.90
CA GLU A 246 0.97 -21.49 -16.93
C GLU A 246 0.28 -20.71 -15.76
N GLY A 247 -0.55 -21.38 -14.99
CA GLY A 247 -1.22 -20.85 -13.82
C GLY A 247 -2.20 -19.70 -14.09
N GLU A 248 -2.44 -18.89 -13.08
CA GLU A 248 -3.41 -17.80 -13.13
C GLU A 248 -3.01 -16.72 -14.13
N GLN A 249 -1.73 -16.38 -14.25
CA GLN A 249 -1.26 -15.38 -15.17
C GLN A 249 -1.54 -15.74 -16.65
N ALA A 250 -1.51 -17.04 -17.01
CA ALA A 250 -1.89 -17.50 -18.33
C ALA A 250 -3.39 -17.29 -18.60
N THR A 251 -4.21 -17.48 -17.57
CA THR A 251 -5.67 -17.43 -17.65
C THR A 251 -6.20 -16.00 -17.55
N LEU A 252 -5.70 -15.20 -16.61
CA LEU A 252 -6.25 -13.89 -16.29
C LEU A 252 -5.66 -12.78 -17.18
N ILE A 253 -4.34 -12.80 -17.42
CA ILE A 253 -3.67 -11.74 -18.16
C ILE A 253 -3.90 -11.90 -19.67
N LYS A 254 -4.67 -10.99 -20.25
CA LYS A 254 -4.95 -10.92 -21.70
C LYS A 254 -4.10 -9.86 -22.41
N GLY A 255 -3.69 -8.82 -21.69
CA GLY A 255 -2.78 -7.80 -22.22
C GLY A 255 -1.41 -8.40 -22.52
N ARG A 256 -0.78 -7.96 -23.61
CA ARG A 256 0.57 -8.38 -23.97
C ARG A 256 1.59 -7.81 -22.97
N PRO A 257 2.44 -8.64 -22.32
CA PRO A 257 3.56 -8.14 -21.56
C PRO A 257 4.67 -7.65 -22.49
N GLY A 258 5.44 -6.67 -22.05
CA GLY A 258 6.56 -6.15 -22.83
C GLY A 258 7.02 -4.77 -22.37
N GLU A 259 8.28 -4.42 -22.63
CA GLU A 259 8.82 -3.11 -22.25
C GLU A 259 8.19 -1.96 -23.05
N ALA A 260 7.81 -2.19 -24.30
CA ALA A 260 7.11 -1.20 -25.11
C ALA A 260 5.71 -0.93 -24.57
N GLU A 261 4.98 -1.98 -24.19
CA GLU A 261 3.65 -1.90 -23.61
C GLU A 261 3.69 -1.25 -22.22
N GLN A 262 4.67 -1.64 -21.39
CA GLN A 262 4.90 -1.01 -20.09
C GLN A 262 5.13 0.49 -20.25
N LYS A 263 5.98 0.89 -21.21
CA LYS A 263 6.26 2.30 -21.48
C LYS A 263 5.00 3.07 -21.87
N VAL A 264 4.17 2.51 -22.75
CA VAL A 264 2.92 3.16 -23.19
C VAL A 264 2.00 3.38 -21.99
N PHE A 265 1.76 2.34 -21.19
CA PHE A 265 0.90 2.47 -20.01
C PHE A 265 1.50 3.41 -18.96
N PHE A 266 2.82 3.33 -18.71
CA PHE A 266 3.53 4.22 -17.78
C PHE A 266 3.42 5.69 -18.18
N ASP A 267 3.63 6.02 -19.45
CA ASP A 267 3.56 7.40 -19.93
C ASP A 267 2.11 7.95 -19.81
N GLN A 268 1.11 7.15 -20.17
CA GLN A 268 -0.32 7.52 -20.04
C GLN A 268 -0.73 7.68 -18.57
N PHE A 269 -0.39 6.72 -17.72
CA PHE A 269 -0.65 6.75 -16.29
C PHE A 269 -0.02 7.98 -15.63
N THR A 270 1.27 8.21 -15.89
CA THR A 270 2.00 9.36 -15.32
C THR A 270 1.39 10.69 -15.76
N ALA A 271 1.02 10.83 -17.04
CA ALA A 271 0.38 12.04 -17.54
C ALA A 271 -0.95 12.31 -16.80
N TRP A 272 -1.77 11.27 -16.61
CA TRP A 272 -3.04 11.39 -15.89
C TRP A 272 -2.85 11.79 -14.43
N VAL A 273 -2.05 11.04 -13.66
CA VAL A 273 -1.92 11.27 -12.21
C VAL A 273 -1.27 12.64 -11.90
N VAL A 274 -0.36 13.11 -12.75
CA VAL A 274 0.25 14.43 -12.62
C VAL A 274 -0.76 15.53 -12.95
N GLN A 275 -1.51 15.40 -14.06
CA GLN A 275 -2.53 16.36 -14.47
C GLN A 275 -3.60 16.54 -13.40
N ASP A 276 -4.11 15.45 -12.85
CA ASP A 276 -5.22 15.45 -11.89
C ASP A 276 -4.73 15.53 -10.43
N ARG A 277 -3.40 15.61 -10.21
CA ARG A 277 -2.73 15.62 -8.89
C ARG A 277 -3.17 14.47 -8.00
N ILE A 278 -3.26 13.27 -8.56
CA ILE A 278 -3.58 12.05 -7.83
C ILE A 278 -2.31 11.53 -7.15
N VAL A 279 -2.35 11.42 -5.83
CA VAL A 279 -1.26 10.77 -5.10
C VAL A 279 -1.22 9.31 -5.50
N SER A 280 -0.09 8.87 -6.04
CA SER A 280 0.03 7.52 -6.61
C SER A 280 1.43 6.96 -6.44
N THR A 281 1.53 5.63 -6.43
CA THR A 281 2.80 4.92 -6.51
C THR A 281 2.73 3.89 -7.64
N TRP A 282 3.59 4.07 -8.64
CA TRP A 282 3.75 3.09 -9.70
C TRP A 282 4.33 1.78 -9.15
N PHE A 283 3.78 0.63 -9.54
CA PHE A 283 4.31 -0.67 -9.19
C PHE A 283 5.12 -1.25 -10.36
N GLU A 284 6.46 -1.30 -10.29
CA GLU A 284 7.33 -0.91 -9.20
C GLU A 284 8.67 -0.37 -9.73
N ALA A 285 9.62 -0.02 -8.85
CA ALA A 285 10.90 0.53 -9.27
C ALA A 285 11.78 -0.50 -9.98
N PHE A 286 11.98 -1.65 -9.35
CA PHE A 286 12.94 -2.66 -9.78
C PHE A 286 12.28 -4.03 -9.91
N ASP A 287 12.70 -4.82 -10.89
CA ASP A 287 12.39 -6.24 -10.93
C ASP A 287 12.94 -6.94 -9.68
N GLU A 288 12.15 -7.83 -9.11
CA GLU A 288 12.51 -8.53 -7.89
C GLU A 288 12.41 -10.07 -8.08
N ASN A 289 13.53 -10.70 -8.40
CA ASN A 289 13.61 -12.13 -8.75
C ASN A 289 13.22 -13.10 -7.61
N TRP A 290 13.07 -12.60 -6.37
CA TRP A 290 12.59 -13.38 -5.23
C TRP A 290 11.07 -13.54 -5.18
N LYS A 291 10.32 -12.72 -5.92
CA LYS A 291 8.84 -12.76 -5.95
C LYS A 291 8.32 -13.94 -6.77
N GLY A 292 7.09 -14.34 -6.46
CA GLY A 292 6.39 -15.41 -7.17
C GLY A 292 7.05 -16.78 -7.07
N GLY A 293 6.74 -17.63 -8.03
CA GLY A 293 7.25 -19.01 -8.11
C GLY A 293 8.66 -19.12 -8.67
N PRO A 294 9.15 -20.36 -8.91
CA PRO A 294 10.52 -20.59 -9.41
C PRO A 294 10.71 -20.29 -10.90
N HIS A 295 9.61 -20.11 -11.67
CA HIS A 295 9.70 -19.84 -13.09
C HIS A 295 10.42 -18.50 -13.34
N PRO A 296 11.39 -18.41 -14.29
CA PRO A 296 12.10 -17.16 -14.56
C PRO A 296 11.16 -16.05 -15.05
N ASP A 297 10.15 -16.39 -15.87
CA ASP A 297 9.15 -15.45 -16.39
C ASP A 297 7.89 -15.38 -15.51
N GLU A 298 8.00 -15.63 -14.19
CA GLU A 298 6.91 -15.37 -13.28
C GLU A 298 6.59 -13.87 -13.28
N VAL A 299 5.32 -13.54 -13.55
CA VAL A 299 4.90 -12.15 -13.76
C VAL A 299 5.28 -11.22 -12.62
N GLU A 300 5.25 -11.71 -11.37
CA GLU A 300 5.58 -10.94 -10.18
C GLU A 300 7.05 -10.48 -10.11
N LYS A 301 7.91 -11.03 -10.95
CA LYS A 301 9.32 -10.64 -11.07
C LYS A 301 9.57 -9.48 -12.04
N HIS A 302 8.55 -9.08 -12.84
CA HIS A 302 8.77 -8.27 -14.06
C HIS A 302 7.99 -6.95 -14.09
N TRP A 303 7.59 -6.43 -12.94
CA TRP A 303 6.86 -5.15 -12.84
C TRP A 303 7.78 -3.92 -12.83
N GLY A 304 9.06 -4.08 -12.51
CA GLY A 304 10.03 -3.01 -12.38
C GLY A 304 10.17 -2.15 -13.63
N LEU A 305 10.48 -0.86 -13.43
CA LEU A 305 10.93 0.05 -14.48
C LEU A 305 12.42 -0.12 -14.78
N TRP A 306 13.15 -0.68 -13.85
CA TRP A 306 14.52 -1.17 -14.01
C TRP A 306 14.55 -2.68 -13.74
N ARG A 307 15.51 -3.36 -14.31
CA ARG A 307 15.80 -4.77 -14.03
C ARG A 307 16.40 -4.91 -12.62
N ALA A 308 16.50 -6.15 -12.13
CA ALA A 308 17.09 -6.44 -10.83
C ALA A 308 18.54 -5.93 -10.68
N ASP A 309 19.29 -5.86 -11.79
CA ASP A 309 20.65 -5.30 -11.86
C ASP A 309 20.68 -3.76 -12.01
N ARG A 310 19.53 -3.09 -11.98
CA ARG A 310 19.33 -1.64 -12.15
C ARG A 310 19.55 -1.12 -13.56
N THR A 311 19.68 -1.99 -14.56
CA THR A 311 19.64 -1.54 -15.96
C THR A 311 18.24 -1.05 -16.32
N PRO A 312 18.11 0.12 -16.97
CA PRO A 312 16.79 0.70 -17.26
C PRO A 312 16.04 -0.10 -18.32
N LYS A 313 14.73 -0.21 -18.16
CA LYS A 313 13.80 -0.63 -19.21
C LYS A 313 13.32 0.56 -20.04
N ALA A 314 12.63 0.28 -21.17
CA ALA A 314 12.21 1.29 -22.15
C ALA A 314 11.45 2.48 -21.58
N ALA A 315 10.69 2.29 -20.50
CA ALA A 315 9.91 3.36 -19.86
C ALA A 315 10.78 4.47 -19.23
N VAL A 316 12.01 4.15 -18.84
CA VAL A 316 12.93 5.07 -18.15
C VAL A 316 14.27 5.25 -18.86
N ALA A 317 14.52 4.53 -19.95
CA ALA A 317 15.74 4.67 -20.74
C ALA A 317 15.83 6.06 -21.41
N GLY A 318 17.01 6.66 -21.36
CA GLY A 318 17.32 7.92 -22.07
C GLY A 318 16.64 9.19 -21.54
N LYS A 319 16.08 9.13 -20.34
CA LYS A 319 15.43 10.30 -19.70
C LYS A 319 16.25 10.80 -18.52
#